data_9df2fbe0dd0eae60401c70ad0bf9257a
#
_entry.id   9df2fbe0dd0eae60401c70ad0bf9257a
#
_cell.length_a   1.000
_cell.length_b   1.000
_cell.length_c   1.000
_cell.angle_alpha   90.00
_cell.angle_beta   90.00
_cell.angle_gamma   90.00
#
_symmetry.space_group_name_H-M   'P 1'
#
loop_
_entity.id
_entity.type
_entity.pdbx_description
1 polymer ?
#
loop_
_entity_poly.entity_id
_entity_poly.type
_entity_poly.pdbx_seq_one_letter_code
_entity_poly.pdbx_strand_id
1 'polypeptide(L)'
;MPSSKPPSSQRPAAPEAPELIWLRPERTGRGPKPAHSRTSIAAAAVEIADAEGLEAVSMRRVAAALGAGTMSLYNYVPKKEHLLDLMLDAAVAEYDYAALAPTGDCRADLARLGHQQLGLCRRHPWLPALVISRPGIGPNALRYTDHFLAVTAPTGLGGGARMEAMALFNGFICQYAQYEQSAAAGAKWQTELVGYLARAAMSGEYPHLAQAFATSGPPGDPDTAFDRALDRVITAILAPPTPR
;
A
#
# COMPACT_ATOMS: atom_id res chain seq x y z
N MET A 1 71.17 -9.23 -1.77
CA MET A 1 70.00 -10.00 -1.33
C MET A 1 68.88 -9.04 -1.02
N PRO A 2 67.84 -8.84 -1.89
CA PRO A 2 66.72 -8.02 -1.54
C PRO A 2 65.70 -8.82 -0.74
N SER A 3 65.31 -8.30 0.42
CA SER A 3 64.33 -8.84 1.36
C SER A 3 62.94 -8.76 0.78
N SER A 4 62.31 -9.91 0.44
CA SER A 4 60.92 -10.00 -0.01
C SER A 4 59.95 -9.83 1.14
N LYS A 5 59.15 -8.74 1.07
CA LYS A 5 58.05 -8.47 1.97
C LYS A 5 56.91 -9.51 1.71
N PRO A 6 56.34 -10.15 2.74
CA PRO A 6 55.27 -11.09 2.54
C PRO A 6 53.99 -10.39 2.01
N PRO A 7 53.16 -11.08 1.19
CA PRO A 7 51.94 -10.47 0.69
C PRO A 7 50.95 -10.21 1.82
N SER A 8 50.40 -9.01 1.83
CA SER A 8 49.34 -8.59 2.75
C SER A 8 48.10 -9.50 2.57
N SER A 9 47.75 -10.24 3.60
CA SER A 9 46.55 -11.04 3.67
C SER A 9 45.34 -10.11 3.52
N GLN A 10 44.65 -10.17 2.36
CA GLN A 10 43.37 -9.51 2.17
C GLN A 10 42.37 -10.15 3.15
N ARG A 11 41.95 -9.35 4.10
CA ARG A 11 40.86 -9.68 5.03
C ARG A 11 39.62 -9.91 4.15
N PRO A 12 38.87 -11.03 4.27
CA PRO A 12 37.66 -11.25 3.51
C PRO A 12 36.71 -10.08 3.77
N ALA A 13 36.12 -9.53 2.70
CA ALA A 13 35.12 -8.48 2.80
C ALA A 13 33.98 -8.97 3.69
N ALA A 14 33.58 -8.15 4.66
CA ALA A 14 32.42 -8.48 5.49
C ALA A 14 31.20 -8.68 4.56
N PRO A 15 30.34 -9.68 4.81
CA PRO A 15 29.16 -9.89 3.99
C PRO A 15 28.32 -8.60 3.94
N GLU A 16 27.92 -8.19 2.74
CA GLU A 16 27.04 -7.04 2.56
C GLU A 16 25.77 -7.21 3.38
N ALA A 17 25.37 -6.14 4.08
CA ALA A 17 24.16 -6.16 4.88
C ALA A 17 22.93 -6.32 3.95
N PRO A 18 21.93 -7.17 4.32
CA PRO A 18 20.74 -7.41 3.49
C PRO A 18 20.06 -6.10 3.06
N GLU A 19 19.61 -6.02 1.81
CA GLU A 19 18.86 -4.86 1.30
C GLU A 19 17.49 -4.74 1.97
N LEU A 20 16.82 -5.86 2.25
CA LEU A 20 15.52 -5.88 2.91
C LEU A 20 15.67 -5.62 4.41
N ILE A 21 14.92 -4.63 4.93
CA ILE A 21 14.90 -4.31 6.35
C ILE A 21 14.50 -5.51 7.22
N TRP A 22 13.64 -6.38 6.69
CA TRP A 22 13.12 -7.57 7.37
C TRP A 22 14.15 -8.67 7.60
N LEU A 23 15.23 -8.70 6.80
CA LEU A 23 16.33 -9.63 6.97
C LEU A 23 17.46 -9.07 7.86
N ARG A 24 17.38 -7.80 8.24
CA ARG A 24 18.35 -7.17 9.13
C ARG A 24 17.98 -7.45 10.58
N PRO A 25 18.89 -7.96 11.42
CA PRO A 25 18.61 -8.15 12.84
C PRO A 25 18.21 -6.83 13.49
N GLU A 26 17.11 -6.83 14.23
CA GLU A 26 16.80 -5.70 15.10
C GLU A 26 17.80 -5.72 16.27
N ARG A 27 18.29 -4.54 16.68
CA ARG A 27 19.27 -4.48 17.78
C ARG A 27 18.63 -4.98 19.09
N THR A 28 18.82 -6.25 19.37
CA THR A 28 18.58 -6.85 20.69
C THR A 28 19.91 -6.86 21.46
N GLY A 29 20.34 -5.69 21.96
CA GLY A 29 21.64 -5.57 22.62
C GLY A 29 21.64 -6.15 24.02
N ARG A 30 22.73 -6.83 24.45
CA ARG A 30 23.15 -6.94 25.84
C ARG A 30 23.54 -5.52 26.32
N GLY A 31 22.57 -4.79 26.90
CA GLY A 31 22.76 -3.41 27.35
C GLY A 31 21.45 -2.80 27.81
N PRO A 32 21.39 -1.51 28.22
CA PRO A 32 20.17 -0.82 28.54
C PRO A 32 19.16 -0.97 27.38
N LYS A 33 17.87 -1.12 27.71
CA LYS A 33 16.79 -1.31 26.73
C LYS A 33 16.93 -0.24 25.65
N PRO A 34 16.93 -0.60 24.34
CA PRO A 34 17.02 0.38 23.25
C PRO A 34 15.98 1.47 23.44
N ALA A 35 16.37 2.74 23.30
CA ALA A 35 15.46 3.88 23.48
C ALA A 35 14.34 3.89 22.44
N HIS A 36 14.55 3.27 21.27
CA HIS A 36 13.60 3.21 20.16
C HIS A 36 13.58 1.81 19.56
N SER A 37 12.50 1.49 18.83
CA SER A 37 12.30 0.27 18.04
C SER A 37 11.89 0.65 16.61
N ARG A 38 11.99 -0.29 15.66
CA ARG A 38 11.45 -0.08 14.31
C ARG A 38 9.96 0.22 14.36
N THR A 39 9.22 -0.40 15.27
CA THR A 39 7.80 -0.14 15.49
C THR A 39 7.53 1.30 15.94
N SER A 40 8.26 1.81 16.93
CA SER A 40 8.08 3.21 17.39
C SER A 40 8.49 4.23 16.32
N ILE A 41 9.51 3.91 15.52
CA ILE A 41 9.96 4.74 14.40
C ILE A 41 8.92 4.78 13.29
N ALA A 42 8.34 3.62 12.94
CA ALA A 42 7.26 3.53 11.96
C ALA A 42 6.02 4.31 12.42
N ALA A 43 5.61 4.15 13.67
CA ALA A 43 4.46 4.86 14.24
C ALA A 43 4.63 6.39 14.15
N ALA A 44 5.77 6.92 14.57
CA ALA A 44 6.04 8.37 14.46
C ALA A 44 6.05 8.85 13.00
N ALA A 45 6.52 8.02 12.06
CA ALA A 45 6.50 8.36 10.64
C ALA A 45 5.07 8.34 10.06
N VAL A 46 4.23 7.39 10.49
CA VAL A 46 2.81 7.31 10.13
C VAL A 46 2.07 8.55 10.64
N GLU A 47 2.25 8.93 11.91
CA GLU A 47 1.64 10.15 12.48
C GLU A 47 2.01 11.42 11.68
N ILE A 48 3.27 11.56 11.27
CA ILE A 48 3.71 12.68 10.43
C ILE A 48 3.02 12.64 9.06
N ALA A 49 2.95 11.45 8.44
CA ALA A 49 2.34 11.30 7.13
C ALA A 49 0.82 11.55 7.15
N ASP A 50 0.14 11.15 8.21
CA ASP A 50 -1.30 11.37 8.39
C ASP A 50 -1.62 12.86 8.59
N ALA A 51 -0.77 13.57 9.31
CA ALA A 51 -0.96 15.00 9.60
C ALA A 51 -0.57 15.92 8.43
N GLU A 52 0.50 15.58 7.69
CA GLU A 52 1.15 16.52 6.79
C GLU A 52 1.48 15.94 5.40
N GLY A 53 1.11 14.68 5.15
CA GLY A 53 1.38 13.97 3.91
C GLY A 53 2.76 13.29 3.86
N LEU A 54 2.92 12.39 2.90
CA LEU A 54 4.11 11.55 2.75
C LEU A 54 5.40 12.34 2.50
N GLU A 55 5.28 13.48 1.81
CA GLU A 55 6.43 14.35 1.48
C GLU A 55 7.06 14.99 2.74
N ALA A 56 6.27 15.14 3.81
CA ALA A 56 6.76 15.65 5.08
C ALA A 56 7.63 14.63 5.84
N VAL A 57 7.55 13.34 5.50
CA VAL A 57 8.29 12.27 6.16
C VAL A 57 9.76 12.32 5.78
N SER A 58 10.62 12.52 6.77
CA SER A 58 12.08 12.47 6.61
C SER A 58 12.73 11.92 7.87
N MET A 59 13.89 11.30 7.73
CA MET A 59 14.67 10.77 8.87
C MET A 59 14.88 11.83 9.96
N ARG A 60 15.12 13.08 9.56
CA ARG A 60 15.30 14.20 10.50
C ARG A 60 14.02 14.52 11.28
N ARG A 61 12.86 14.56 10.60
CA ARG A 61 11.58 14.86 11.27
C ARG A 61 11.15 13.75 12.22
N VAL A 62 11.29 12.50 11.79
CA VAL A 62 10.99 11.34 12.63
C VAL A 62 11.92 11.30 13.85
N ALA A 63 13.22 11.58 13.68
CA ALA A 63 14.14 11.67 14.79
C ALA A 63 13.73 12.77 15.78
N ALA A 64 13.36 13.97 15.28
CA ALA A 64 12.89 15.07 16.11
C ALA A 64 11.60 14.71 16.87
N ALA A 65 10.64 14.06 16.23
CA ALA A 65 9.41 13.61 16.87
C ALA A 65 9.66 12.60 18.01
N LEU A 66 10.69 11.78 17.88
CA LEU A 66 11.11 10.80 18.89
C LEU A 66 12.08 11.35 19.95
N GLY A 67 12.48 12.63 19.87
CA GLY A 67 13.51 13.19 20.74
C GLY A 67 14.89 12.55 20.54
N ALA A 68 15.16 11.98 19.36
CA ALA A 68 16.38 11.27 19.02
C ALA A 68 17.30 12.07 18.10
N GLY A 69 18.60 11.78 18.13
CA GLY A 69 19.51 12.27 17.11
C GLY A 69 19.30 11.54 15.77
N THR A 70 19.33 12.27 14.66
CA THR A 70 19.13 11.69 13.31
C THR A 70 20.10 10.54 13.02
N MET A 71 21.37 10.66 13.43
CA MET A 71 22.37 9.59 13.25
C MET A 71 22.03 8.33 14.06
N SER A 72 21.38 8.49 15.23
CA SER A 72 20.92 7.35 16.01
C SER A 72 19.83 6.57 15.28
N LEU A 73 18.93 7.26 14.57
CA LEU A 73 17.84 6.64 13.82
C LEU A 73 18.36 5.75 12.68
N TYR A 74 19.45 6.17 12.00
CA TYR A 74 20.07 5.38 10.93
C TYR A 74 20.61 4.02 11.42
N ASN A 75 20.87 3.87 12.72
CA ASN A 75 21.24 2.57 13.29
C ASN A 75 20.07 1.56 13.30
N TYR A 76 18.82 2.03 13.30
CA TYR A 76 17.60 1.20 13.27
C TYR A 76 17.05 1.06 11.86
N VAL A 77 17.06 2.17 11.12
CA VAL A 77 16.47 2.31 9.78
C VAL A 77 17.51 2.98 8.86
N PRO A 78 18.36 2.20 8.19
CA PRO A 78 19.51 2.71 7.44
C PRO A 78 19.19 3.56 6.20
N LYS A 79 17.98 3.43 5.63
CA LYS A 79 17.55 4.13 4.40
C LYS A 79 16.12 4.65 4.56
N LYS A 80 15.76 5.73 3.83
CA LYS A 80 14.38 6.24 3.79
C LYS A 80 13.42 5.18 3.24
N GLU A 81 13.85 4.39 2.27
CA GLU A 81 13.09 3.29 1.69
C GLU A 81 12.67 2.27 2.74
N HIS A 82 13.57 1.93 3.67
CA HIS A 82 13.24 1.05 4.80
C HIS A 82 12.19 1.65 5.73
N LEU A 83 12.22 2.98 5.92
CA LEU A 83 11.18 3.67 6.69
C LEU A 83 9.82 3.54 6.03
N LEU A 84 9.76 3.73 4.71
CA LEU A 84 8.52 3.56 3.94
C LEU A 84 8.00 2.11 3.97
N ASP A 85 8.89 1.12 3.94
CA ASP A 85 8.51 -0.30 4.10
C ASP A 85 7.91 -0.56 5.48
N LEU A 86 8.50 0.00 6.53
CA LEU A 86 7.99 -0.12 7.90
C LEU A 86 6.65 0.61 8.09
N MET A 87 6.46 1.78 7.48
CA MET A 87 5.20 2.52 7.50
C MET A 87 4.08 1.73 6.81
N LEU A 88 4.35 1.19 5.62
CA LEU A 88 3.41 0.35 4.88
C LEU A 88 2.96 -0.85 5.75
N ASP A 89 3.92 -1.55 6.33
CA ASP A 89 3.63 -2.72 7.17
C ASP A 89 2.88 -2.35 8.45
N ALA A 90 3.17 -1.19 9.04
CA ALA A 90 2.46 -0.68 10.22
C ALA A 90 0.99 -0.34 9.90
N ALA A 91 0.71 0.30 8.76
CA ALA A 91 -0.66 0.60 8.35
C ALA A 91 -1.45 -0.68 8.05
N VAL A 92 -0.84 -1.66 7.39
CA VAL A 92 -1.46 -2.96 7.09
C VAL A 92 -1.70 -3.80 8.36
N ALA A 93 -1.00 -3.53 9.46
CA ALA A 93 -1.27 -4.17 10.75
C ALA A 93 -2.66 -3.84 11.32
N GLU A 94 -3.29 -2.75 10.86
CA GLU A 94 -4.60 -2.28 11.36
C GLU A 94 -5.80 -3.08 10.82
N TYR A 95 -5.60 -4.06 9.93
CA TYR A 95 -6.70 -4.93 9.54
C TYR A 95 -7.25 -5.70 10.72
N ASP A 96 -8.58 -5.62 10.91
CA ASP A 96 -9.29 -6.45 11.90
C ASP A 96 -9.53 -7.86 11.33
N TYR A 97 -8.55 -8.72 11.50
CA TYR A 97 -8.65 -10.11 11.03
C TYR A 97 -9.70 -10.95 11.79
N ALA A 98 -10.15 -10.53 12.97
CA ALA A 98 -11.25 -11.19 13.65
C ALA A 98 -12.58 -10.95 12.92
N ALA A 99 -12.83 -9.70 12.50
CA ALA A 99 -14.00 -9.34 11.69
C ALA A 99 -13.89 -9.87 10.25
N LEU A 100 -12.69 -10.19 9.78
CA LEU A 100 -12.42 -10.71 8.43
C LEU A 100 -12.32 -12.24 8.37
N ALA A 101 -12.60 -12.97 9.43
CA ALA A 101 -12.52 -14.43 9.42
C ALA A 101 -13.27 -15.00 8.19
N PRO A 102 -12.61 -15.88 7.38
CA PRO A 102 -13.22 -16.43 6.17
C PRO A 102 -14.51 -17.19 6.51
N THR A 103 -15.59 -16.90 5.77
CA THR A 103 -16.88 -17.57 5.95
C THR A 103 -17.10 -18.72 4.97
N GLY A 104 -16.26 -18.81 3.94
CA GLY A 104 -16.43 -19.72 2.81
C GLY A 104 -17.16 -19.07 1.62
N ASP A 105 -17.80 -17.92 1.80
CA ASP A 105 -18.31 -17.09 0.70
C ASP A 105 -17.24 -16.10 0.26
N CYS A 106 -16.46 -16.48 -0.75
CA CYS A 106 -15.36 -15.66 -1.28
C CYS A 106 -15.80 -14.24 -1.66
N ARG A 107 -17.01 -14.09 -2.21
CA ARG A 107 -17.53 -12.78 -2.65
C ARG A 107 -17.79 -11.88 -1.46
N ALA A 108 -18.53 -12.36 -0.48
CA ALA A 108 -18.82 -11.62 0.74
C ALA A 108 -17.53 -11.31 1.54
N ASP A 109 -16.60 -12.27 1.61
CA ASP A 109 -15.33 -12.13 2.32
C ASP A 109 -14.46 -11.06 1.65
N LEU A 110 -14.34 -11.05 0.32
CA LEU A 110 -13.61 -10.02 -0.44
C LEU A 110 -14.30 -8.65 -0.34
N ALA A 111 -15.64 -8.59 -0.32
CA ALA A 111 -16.34 -7.33 -0.12
C ALA A 111 -15.99 -6.71 1.24
N ARG A 112 -16.02 -7.49 2.34
CA ARG A 112 -15.61 -7.03 3.67
C ARG A 112 -14.16 -6.58 3.71
N LEU A 113 -13.27 -7.34 3.08
CA LEU A 113 -11.84 -6.99 2.97
C LEU A 113 -11.65 -5.67 2.21
N GLY A 114 -12.40 -5.47 1.11
CA GLY A 114 -12.35 -4.24 0.31
C GLY A 114 -12.80 -3.01 1.09
N HIS A 115 -13.87 -3.12 1.87
CA HIS A 115 -14.32 -2.03 2.76
C HIS A 115 -13.28 -1.68 3.83
N GLN A 116 -12.66 -2.67 4.45
CA GLN A 116 -11.59 -2.40 5.42
C GLN A 116 -10.39 -1.73 4.76
N GLN A 117 -9.98 -2.17 3.56
CA GLN A 117 -8.88 -1.56 2.83
C GLN A 117 -9.19 -0.11 2.42
N LEU A 118 -10.40 0.16 1.92
CA LEU A 118 -10.81 1.53 1.63
C LEU A 118 -10.81 2.39 2.89
N GLY A 119 -11.30 1.86 4.01
CA GLY A 119 -11.23 2.51 5.32
C GLY A 119 -9.80 2.84 5.75
N LEU A 120 -8.84 1.93 5.53
CA LEU A 120 -7.41 2.18 5.75
C LEU A 120 -6.89 3.32 4.86
N CYS A 121 -7.20 3.29 3.56
CA CYS A 121 -6.79 4.34 2.63
C CYS A 121 -7.39 5.72 2.98
N ARG A 122 -8.60 5.76 3.54
CA ARG A 122 -9.24 6.99 4.02
C ARG A 122 -8.57 7.54 5.29
N ARG A 123 -8.13 6.66 6.23
CA ARG A 123 -7.37 7.06 7.43
C ARG A 123 -5.94 7.47 7.10
N HIS A 124 -5.32 6.81 6.13
CA HIS A 124 -3.94 7.02 5.70
C HIS A 124 -3.92 7.44 4.22
N PRO A 125 -4.17 8.72 3.89
CA PRO A 125 -4.27 9.18 2.49
C PRO A 125 -3.02 8.92 1.64
N TRP A 126 -1.87 8.71 2.27
CA TRP A 126 -0.61 8.37 1.65
C TRP A 126 -0.46 6.86 1.32
N LEU A 127 -1.26 6.00 1.95
CA LEU A 127 -1.13 4.55 1.84
C LEU A 127 -1.29 4.02 0.40
N PRO A 128 -2.27 4.47 -0.41
CA PRO A 128 -2.42 4.00 -1.80
C PRO A 128 -1.15 4.16 -2.64
N ALA A 129 -0.44 5.28 -2.47
CA ALA A 129 0.80 5.55 -3.22
C ALA A 129 1.91 4.55 -2.84
N LEU A 130 2.01 4.17 -1.57
CA LEU A 130 2.99 3.16 -1.14
C LEU A 130 2.60 1.76 -1.59
N VAL A 131 1.32 1.36 -1.50
CA VAL A 131 0.85 0.03 -1.94
C VAL A 131 1.13 -0.19 -3.43
N ILE A 132 0.96 0.84 -4.27
CA ILE A 132 1.19 0.73 -5.72
C ILE A 132 2.69 0.73 -6.05
N SER A 133 3.50 1.51 -5.34
CA SER A 133 4.91 1.72 -5.68
C SER A 133 5.88 0.75 -5.02
N ARG A 134 5.44 -0.02 -4.01
CA ARG A 134 6.32 -0.86 -3.19
C ARG A 134 5.73 -2.25 -2.96
N PRO A 135 6.54 -3.31 -3.03
CA PRO A 135 6.09 -4.64 -2.65
C PRO A 135 5.87 -4.69 -1.11
N GLY A 136 4.66 -5.02 -0.69
CA GLY A 136 4.37 -5.29 0.72
C GLY A 136 4.90 -6.67 1.12
N ILE A 137 6.08 -6.71 1.75
CA ILE A 137 6.77 -7.93 2.14
C ILE A 137 7.11 -8.01 3.64
N GLY A 138 6.59 -7.07 4.42
CA GLY A 138 6.70 -7.10 5.87
C GLY A 138 5.79 -8.18 6.50
N PRO A 139 5.96 -8.47 7.78
CA PRO A 139 5.20 -9.54 8.45
C PRO A 139 3.69 -9.33 8.41
N ASN A 140 3.20 -8.09 8.52
CA ASN A 140 1.78 -7.79 8.43
C ASN A 140 1.27 -7.85 6.98
N ALA A 141 2.08 -7.42 6.01
CA ALA A 141 1.77 -7.54 4.60
C ALA A 141 1.75 -9.02 4.15
N LEU A 142 2.64 -9.86 4.68
CA LEU A 142 2.60 -11.31 4.45
C LEU A 142 1.34 -11.93 5.07
N ARG A 143 0.94 -11.50 6.26
CA ARG A 143 -0.33 -11.93 6.89
C ARG A 143 -1.54 -11.54 6.05
N TYR A 144 -1.55 -10.34 5.47
CA TYR A 144 -2.59 -9.91 4.53
C TYR A 144 -2.63 -10.82 3.29
N THR A 145 -1.46 -11.09 2.71
CA THR A 145 -1.33 -11.98 1.55
C THR A 145 -1.87 -13.38 1.85
N ASP A 146 -1.46 -13.97 2.97
CA ASP A 146 -1.92 -15.29 3.42
C ASP A 146 -3.44 -15.30 3.64
N HIS A 147 -3.99 -14.26 4.28
CA HIS A 147 -5.42 -14.09 4.46
C HIS A 147 -6.18 -14.01 3.13
N PHE A 148 -5.71 -13.19 2.16
CA PHE A 148 -6.32 -13.11 0.83
C PHE A 148 -6.32 -14.46 0.12
N LEU A 149 -5.22 -15.20 0.22
CA LEU A 149 -5.10 -16.55 -0.33
C LEU A 149 -6.04 -17.54 0.37
N ALA A 150 -6.27 -17.41 1.68
CA ALA A 150 -7.23 -18.23 2.40
C ALA A 150 -8.67 -17.93 1.95
N VAL A 151 -9.05 -16.65 1.84
CA VAL A 151 -10.37 -16.22 1.35
C VAL A 151 -10.64 -16.74 -0.06
N THR A 152 -9.64 -16.74 -0.94
CA THR A 152 -9.79 -17.16 -2.34
C THR A 152 -9.54 -18.66 -2.58
N ALA A 153 -9.19 -19.43 -1.53
CA ALA A 153 -8.93 -20.87 -1.67
C ALA A 153 -10.11 -21.68 -2.26
N PRO A 154 -11.38 -21.42 -1.86
CA PRO A 154 -12.52 -22.17 -2.38
C PRO A 154 -12.79 -21.99 -3.89
N THR A 155 -12.17 -20.99 -4.54
CA THR A 155 -12.37 -20.73 -5.98
C THR A 155 -11.76 -21.81 -6.89
N GLY A 156 -10.82 -22.62 -6.40
CA GLY A 156 -10.06 -23.56 -7.21
C GLY A 156 -9.00 -22.92 -8.13
N LEU A 157 -8.85 -21.60 -8.10
CA LEU A 157 -7.81 -20.89 -8.85
C LEU A 157 -6.42 -21.30 -8.38
N GLY A 158 -5.47 -21.48 -9.29
CA GLY A 158 -4.07 -21.72 -8.97
C GLY A 158 -3.43 -20.54 -8.23
N GLY A 159 -2.33 -20.80 -7.50
CA GLY A 159 -1.66 -19.79 -6.66
C GLY A 159 -1.28 -18.51 -7.43
N GLY A 160 -0.74 -18.64 -8.65
CA GLY A 160 -0.42 -17.48 -9.49
C GLY A 160 -1.64 -16.61 -9.80
N ALA A 161 -2.76 -17.22 -10.23
CA ALA A 161 -3.99 -16.50 -10.53
C ALA A 161 -4.57 -15.80 -9.28
N ARG A 162 -4.45 -16.39 -8.10
CA ARG A 162 -4.87 -15.75 -6.84
C ARG A 162 -3.98 -14.55 -6.47
N MET A 163 -2.67 -14.62 -6.75
CA MET A 163 -1.76 -13.48 -6.56
C MET A 163 -2.08 -12.34 -7.57
N GLU A 164 -2.37 -12.67 -8.82
CA GLU A 164 -2.84 -11.70 -9.82
C GLU A 164 -4.17 -11.06 -9.40
N ALA A 165 -5.11 -11.86 -8.91
CA ALA A 165 -6.39 -11.40 -8.36
C ALA A 165 -6.17 -10.41 -7.21
N MET A 166 -5.24 -10.70 -6.28
CA MET A 166 -4.87 -9.79 -5.20
C MET A 166 -4.30 -8.47 -5.71
N ALA A 167 -3.45 -8.51 -6.72
CA ALA A 167 -2.88 -7.29 -7.32
C ALA A 167 -3.96 -6.42 -7.98
N LEU A 168 -4.89 -7.02 -8.72
CA LEU A 168 -6.03 -6.32 -9.32
C LEU A 168 -6.96 -5.73 -8.26
N PHE A 169 -7.27 -6.50 -7.23
CA PHE A 169 -8.09 -6.07 -6.10
C PHE A 169 -7.49 -4.86 -5.37
N ASN A 170 -6.23 -4.96 -4.97
CA ASN A 170 -5.51 -3.86 -4.30
C ASN A 170 -5.39 -2.64 -5.20
N GLY A 171 -5.06 -2.84 -6.48
CA GLY A 171 -4.93 -1.77 -7.46
C GLY A 171 -6.22 -0.98 -7.63
N PHE A 172 -7.36 -1.68 -7.76
CA PHE A 172 -8.69 -1.04 -7.84
C PHE A 172 -8.99 -0.18 -6.60
N ILE A 173 -8.83 -0.74 -5.39
CA ILE A 173 -9.18 -0.02 -4.16
C ILE A 173 -8.28 1.19 -3.95
N CYS A 174 -6.97 1.06 -4.20
CA CYS A 174 -6.03 2.17 -4.12
C CYS A 174 -6.37 3.28 -5.13
N GLN A 175 -6.70 2.92 -6.37
CA GLN A 175 -7.11 3.87 -7.39
C GLN A 175 -8.42 4.58 -7.02
N TYR A 176 -9.39 3.82 -6.49
CA TYR A 176 -10.67 4.39 -6.02
C TYR A 176 -10.45 5.38 -4.87
N ALA A 177 -9.64 5.03 -3.88
CA ALA A 177 -9.30 5.91 -2.76
C ALA A 177 -8.60 7.19 -3.23
N GLN A 178 -7.66 7.12 -4.18
CA GLN A 178 -7.01 8.30 -4.76
C GLN A 178 -8.01 9.19 -5.51
N TYR A 179 -8.96 8.58 -6.23
CA TYR A 179 -10.03 9.33 -6.89
C TYR A 179 -10.89 10.09 -5.89
N GLU A 180 -11.34 9.46 -4.79
CA GLU A 180 -12.07 10.13 -3.71
C GLU A 180 -11.30 11.31 -3.12
N GLN A 181 -10.00 11.12 -2.83
CA GLN A 181 -9.13 12.17 -2.28
C GLN A 181 -9.01 13.36 -3.24
N SER A 182 -8.80 13.09 -4.53
CA SER A 182 -8.72 14.11 -5.57
C SER A 182 -10.05 14.87 -5.72
N ALA A 183 -11.16 14.15 -5.61
CA ALA A 183 -12.48 14.72 -5.66
C ALA A 183 -12.75 15.69 -4.50
N ALA A 184 -12.32 15.32 -3.29
CA ALA A 184 -12.47 16.16 -2.10
C ALA A 184 -11.59 17.41 -2.13
N ALA A 185 -10.40 17.34 -2.77
CA ALA A 185 -9.44 18.45 -2.80
C ALA A 185 -9.72 19.54 -3.83
N GLY A 186 -10.62 19.32 -4.81
CA GLY A 186 -10.73 20.19 -5.98
C GLY A 186 -12.13 20.46 -6.50
N ALA A 187 -13.10 20.88 -5.68
CA ALA A 187 -14.49 21.14 -6.11
C ALA A 187 -14.60 22.07 -7.34
N LYS A 188 -13.76 23.12 -7.40
CA LYS A 188 -13.73 24.03 -8.57
C LYS A 188 -13.25 23.31 -9.84
N TRP A 189 -12.15 22.58 -9.74
CA TRP A 189 -11.61 21.81 -10.85
C TRP A 189 -12.59 20.74 -11.34
N GLN A 190 -13.29 20.07 -10.45
CA GLN A 190 -14.32 19.10 -10.81
C GLN A 190 -15.48 19.74 -11.58
N THR A 191 -15.95 20.91 -11.14
CA THR A 191 -17.02 21.64 -11.85
C THR A 191 -16.55 22.03 -13.24
N GLU A 192 -15.31 22.52 -13.38
CA GLU A 192 -14.73 22.85 -14.69
C GLU A 192 -14.55 21.62 -15.57
N LEU A 193 -14.09 20.50 -15.02
CA LEU A 193 -13.94 19.21 -15.72
C LEU A 193 -15.29 18.71 -16.25
N VAL A 194 -16.32 18.67 -15.41
CA VAL A 194 -17.66 18.25 -15.81
C VAL A 194 -18.19 19.16 -16.92
N GLY A 195 -18.04 20.46 -16.79
CA GLY A 195 -18.43 21.43 -17.83
C GLY A 195 -17.65 21.27 -19.14
N TYR A 196 -16.36 20.93 -19.07
CA TYR A 196 -15.57 20.65 -20.26
C TYR A 196 -16.01 19.36 -20.96
N LEU A 197 -16.20 18.29 -20.20
CA LEU A 197 -16.66 16.99 -20.75
C LEU A 197 -18.05 17.11 -21.36
N ALA A 198 -18.97 17.86 -20.75
CA ALA A 198 -20.30 18.10 -21.32
C ALA A 198 -20.21 18.85 -22.65
N ARG A 199 -19.38 19.89 -22.76
CA ARG A 199 -19.14 20.59 -24.03
C ARG A 199 -18.54 19.67 -25.10
N ALA A 200 -17.56 18.85 -24.72
CA ALA A 200 -16.96 17.86 -25.64
C ALA A 200 -18.00 16.85 -26.14
N ALA A 201 -18.86 16.35 -25.26
CA ALA A 201 -19.95 15.42 -25.64
C ALA A 201 -20.93 16.08 -26.63
N MET A 202 -21.14 17.40 -26.53
CA MET A 202 -22.05 18.14 -27.41
C MET A 202 -21.40 18.58 -28.73
N SER A 203 -20.07 18.48 -28.89
CA SER A 203 -19.36 18.97 -30.10
C SER A 203 -19.63 18.12 -31.35
N GLY A 204 -20.08 16.91 -31.21
CA GLY A 204 -20.22 15.93 -32.31
C GLY A 204 -18.93 15.17 -32.63
N GLU A 205 -17.79 15.59 -32.07
CA GLU A 205 -16.47 14.96 -32.33
C GLU A 205 -16.30 13.63 -31.56
N TYR A 206 -17.06 13.46 -30.47
CA TYR A 206 -16.92 12.32 -29.55
C TYR A 206 -18.26 11.58 -29.37
N PRO A 207 -18.76 10.83 -30.38
CA PRO A 207 -20.10 10.25 -30.36
C PRO A 207 -20.30 9.23 -29.24
N HIS A 208 -19.27 8.45 -28.87
CA HIS A 208 -19.36 7.50 -27.76
C HIS A 208 -19.39 8.18 -26.38
N LEU A 209 -18.71 9.32 -26.25
CA LEU A 209 -18.78 10.15 -25.03
C LEU A 209 -20.19 10.74 -24.90
N ALA A 210 -20.75 11.28 -25.98
CA ALA A 210 -22.12 11.80 -26.02
C ALA A 210 -23.13 10.73 -25.63
N GLN A 211 -23.02 9.52 -26.17
CA GLN A 211 -23.88 8.39 -25.82
C GLN A 211 -23.75 8.00 -24.35
N ALA A 212 -22.51 7.95 -23.81
CA ALA A 212 -22.28 7.64 -22.41
C ALA A 212 -22.96 8.69 -21.49
N PHE A 213 -22.85 9.98 -21.81
CA PHE A 213 -23.52 11.05 -21.06
C PHE A 213 -25.04 10.94 -21.13
N ALA A 214 -25.60 10.66 -22.31
CA ALA A 214 -27.04 10.52 -22.50
C ALA A 214 -27.66 9.34 -21.74
N THR A 215 -26.85 8.30 -21.48
CA THR A 215 -27.27 7.08 -20.78
C THR A 215 -26.85 7.07 -19.29
N SER A 216 -26.07 8.05 -18.85
CA SER A 216 -25.68 8.21 -17.46
C SER A 216 -26.88 8.67 -16.62
N GLY A 217 -27.19 7.93 -15.57
CA GLY A 217 -28.14 8.39 -14.56
C GLY A 217 -27.55 9.54 -13.70
N PRO A 218 -28.36 10.13 -12.79
CA PRO A 218 -27.85 11.09 -11.83
C PRO A 218 -26.74 10.49 -10.98
N PRO A 219 -25.79 11.30 -10.48
CA PRO A 219 -24.77 10.84 -9.55
C PRO A 219 -25.43 10.12 -8.38
N GLY A 220 -25.05 8.84 -8.19
CA GLY A 220 -25.53 8.07 -7.05
C GLY A 220 -24.69 8.36 -5.79
N ASP A 221 -25.13 7.79 -4.67
CA ASP A 221 -24.37 7.79 -3.43
C ASP A 221 -22.96 7.20 -3.66
N PRO A 222 -21.89 7.89 -3.22
CA PRO A 222 -20.49 7.42 -3.41
C PRO A 222 -20.25 6.02 -2.85
N ASP A 223 -20.80 5.67 -1.69
CA ASP A 223 -20.60 4.35 -1.09
C ASP A 223 -21.27 3.26 -1.92
N THR A 224 -22.47 3.51 -2.43
CA THR A 224 -23.13 2.60 -3.40
C THR A 224 -22.35 2.48 -4.72
N ALA A 225 -21.65 3.55 -5.13
CA ALA A 225 -20.78 3.51 -6.32
C ALA A 225 -19.57 2.61 -6.10
N PHE A 226 -18.95 2.67 -4.91
CA PHE A 226 -17.87 1.78 -4.53
C PHE A 226 -18.32 0.31 -4.55
N ASP A 227 -19.43 0.00 -3.91
CA ASP A 227 -19.98 -1.39 -3.85
C ASP A 227 -20.20 -1.98 -5.23
N ARG A 228 -20.84 -1.22 -6.13
CA ARG A 228 -21.05 -1.67 -7.51
C ARG A 228 -19.75 -1.91 -8.28
N ALA A 229 -18.76 -1.04 -8.10
CA ALA A 229 -17.48 -1.17 -8.76
C ALA A 229 -16.66 -2.32 -8.17
N LEU A 230 -16.66 -2.45 -6.85
CA LEU A 230 -16.02 -3.55 -6.14
C LEU A 230 -16.60 -4.90 -6.54
N ASP A 231 -17.93 -5.02 -6.61
CA ASP A 231 -18.61 -6.24 -7.03
C ASP A 231 -18.22 -6.67 -8.46
N ARG A 232 -18.07 -5.71 -9.39
CA ARG A 232 -17.57 -6.00 -10.75
C ARG A 232 -16.13 -6.52 -10.72
N VAL A 233 -15.26 -5.91 -9.91
CA VAL A 233 -13.86 -6.37 -9.76
C VAL A 233 -13.84 -7.76 -9.15
N ILE A 234 -14.58 -8.00 -8.08
CA ILE A 234 -14.68 -9.31 -7.44
C ILE A 234 -15.17 -10.35 -8.45
N THR A 235 -16.19 -10.04 -9.24
CA THR A 235 -16.68 -10.93 -10.29
C THR A 235 -15.58 -11.28 -11.30
N ALA A 236 -14.82 -10.28 -11.73
CA ALA A 236 -13.75 -10.48 -12.72
C ALA A 236 -12.59 -11.33 -12.17
N ILE A 237 -12.14 -11.06 -10.94
CA ILE A 237 -11.00 -11.78 -10.35
C ILE A 237 -11.33 -13.20 -9.90
N LEU A 238 -12.60 -13.49 -9.63
CA LEU A 238 -13.06 -14.85 -9.29
C LEU A 238 -13.41 -15.69 -10.53
N ALA A 239 -13.48 -15.08 -11.72
CA ALA A 239 -13.70 -15.81 -12.95
C ALA A 239 -12.49 -16.72 -13.27
N PRO A 240 -12.72 -17.96 -13.72
CA PRO A 240 -11.62 -18.80 -14.18
C PRO A 240 -10.91 -18.13 -15.37
N PRO A 241 -9.58 -18.28 -15.49
CA PRO A 241 -8.86 -17.75 -16.63
C PRO A 241 -9.39 -18.38 -17.92
N THR A 242 -9.61 -17.53 -18.94
CA THR A 242 -10.03 -18.02 -20.25
C THR A 242 -8.94 -18.94 -20.81
N PRO A 243 -9.25 -20.16 -21.21
CA PRO A 243 -8.26 -21.03 -21.84
C PRO A 243 -7.75 -20.35 -23.12
N ARG A 244 -6.42 -20.31 -23.27
CA ARG A 244 -5.76 -19.85 -24.50
C ARG A 244 -5.78 -20.92 -25.56
#